data_18a81f13df25bb23b5da8b788e259824
#
_entry.id   18a81f13df25bb23b5da8b788e259824
#
_cell.length_a   1.000
_cell.length_b   1.000
_cell.length_c   1.000
_cell.angle_alpha   90.00
_cell.angle_beta   90.00
_cell.angle_gamma   90.00
#
_symmetry.space_group_name_H-M   'P 1'
#
loop_
_entity.id
_entity.type
_entity.pdbx_description
1 polymer ?
#
loop_
_entity_poly.entity_id
_entity_poly.type
_entity_poly.pdbx_seq_one_letter_code
_entity_poly.pdbx_strand_id
1 'polypeptide(L)'
;MEKNKFTMSQAPAKTLLLIVGMHRSGTSALTRLVNLLGCDLGPELLPARADDNETGFWEHRALNLLHEEILCMLNKWWADFRPMPAGWTERPDMRAYAQRMAAMVAEDFGDAPLVAIKDPRASRLLPLWREVAAETGHDLRVVLIVRHPAEVSESLRQRDGLTLIHGVLLWMRYLLDSERESRGLPRAATTYDRLLGDWRQAVDDLGRGTGITWPVAADTIAPQVDAFLRDDLRHHGQSALDPAVVASADFHQQLFGHFEQSAGRGDGFPDIAALDVAADRIELAMAMIEPWLCEQDHDLAVLRQLLSDQPAHTQAVHAEVTRLRQALESTEAHLRRATSDVAKNP
;
A
#
# COMPACT_ATOMS: atom_id res chain seq x y z
N MET A 1 -34.64 -43.17 -28.76
CA MET A 1 -34.65 -41.71 -28.67
C MET A 1 -33.66 -41.30 -27.55
N GLU A 2 -32.40 -41.19 -27.91
CA GLU A 2 -31.34 -40.71 -26.99
C GLU A 2 -31.44 -39.19 -26.84
N LYS A 3 -31.69 -38.72 -25.65
CA LYS A 3 -31.62 -37.30 -25.31
C LYS A 3 -30.15 -36.90 -25.21
N ASN A 4 -29.66 -36.23 -26.22
CA ASN A 4 -28.37 -35.53 -26.23
C ASN A 4 -28.40 -34.47 -25.12
N LYS A 5 -27.76 -34.73 -23.97
CA LYS A 5 -27.47 -33.70 -22.97
C LYS A 5 -26.37 -32.82 -23.54
N PHE A 6 -26.76 -31.67 -24.05
CA PHE A 6 -25.82 -30.58 -24.30
C PHE A 6 -25.23 -30.17 -22.93
N THR A 7 -24.03 -30.58 -22.67
CA THR A 7 -23.22 -30.04 -21.59
C THR A 7 -22.87 -28.62 -22.06
N MET A 8 -23.49 -27.62 -21.45
CA MET A 8 -23.04 -26.25 -21.62
C MET A 8 -21.60 -26.19 -21.07
N SER A 9 -20.66 -25.96 -21.97
CA SER A 9 -19.29 -25.62 -21.60
C SER A 9 -19.37 -24.37 -20.72
N GLN A 10 -19.10 -24.52 -19.43
CA GLN A 10 -18.92 -23.35 -18.58
C GLN A 10 -17.73 -22.57 -19.15
N ALA A 11 -17.94 -21.29 -19.43
CA ALA A 11 -16.83 -20.38 -19.76
C ALA A 11 -15.75 -20.54 -18.67
N PRO A 12 -14.46 -20.51 -19.02
CA PRO A 12 -13.39 -20.61 -18.05
C PRO A 12 -13.60 -19.54 -16.97
N ALA A 13 -13.52 -19.95 -15.71
CA ALA A 13 -13.71 -19.03 -14.58
C ALA A 13 -12.63 -17.94 -14.66
N LYS A 14 -13.06 -16.68 -14.69
CA LYS A 14 -12.15 -15.52 -14.64
C LYS A 14 -11.61 -15.40 -13.23
N THR A 15 -10.33 -15.13 -13.09
CA THR A 15 -9.68 -14.97 -11.79
C THR A 15 -9.23 -13.52 -11.60
N LEU A 16 -9.58 -12.93 -10.47
CA LEU A 16 -9.06 -11.65 -9.99
C LEU A 16 -8.11 -11.90 -8.82
N LEU A 17 -6.83 -11.66 -9.03
CA LEU A 17 -5.79 -11.74 -8.02
C LEU A 17 -5.61 -10.37 -7.38
N LEU A 18 -5.97 -10.22 -6.11
CA LEU A 18 -5.75 -9.01 -5.34
C LEU A 18 -4.43 -9.11 -4.57
N ILE A 19 -3.49 -8.22 -4.89
CA ILE A 19 -2.21 -8.14 -4.20
C ILE A 19 -2.31 -7.08 -3.13
N VAL A 20 -2.23 -7.52 -1.87
CA VAL A 20 -2.37 -6.69 -0.67
C VAL A 20 -1.10 -6.67 0.16
N GLY A 21 -0.98 -5.70 1.02
CA GLY A 21 0.16 -5.47 1.91
C GLY A 21 0.39 -3.99 2.14
N MET A 22 1.16 -3.66 3.17
CA MET A 22 1.48 -2.27 3.47
C MET A 22 2.35 -1.64 2.36
N HIS A 23 2.21 -0.34 2.13
CA HIS A 23 3.17 0.42 1.34
C HIS A 23 4.62 0.07 1.75
N ARG A 24 5.54 0.03 0.80
CA ARG A 24 6.97 -0.30 1.03
C ARG A 24 7.25 -1.76 1.42
N SER A 25 6.25 -2.65 1.36
CA SER A 25 6.41 -4.09 1.66
C SER A 25 6.82 -4.95 0.45
N GLY A 26 7.14 -4.34 -0.70
CA GLY A 26 7.51 -5.09 -1.91
C GLY A 26 6.32 -5.45 -2.80
N THR A 27 5.16 -4.84 -2.59
CA THR A 27 3.96 -5.07 -3.42
C THR A 27 4.22 -4.84 -4.91
N SER A 28 4.98 -3.81 -5.28
CA SER A 28 5.35 -3.52 -6.68
C SER A 28 6.23 -4.62 -7.29
N ALA A 29 7.19 -5.14 -6.54
CA ALA A 29 8.06 -6.22 -6.98
C ALA A 29 7.26 -7.50 -7.27
N LEU A 30 6.38 -7.86 -6.35
CA LEU A 30 5.48 -9.00 -6.53
C LEU A 30 4.53 -8.80 -7.72
N THR A 31 3.98 -7.60 -7.88
CA THR A 31 3.07 -7.30 -8.99
C THR A 31 3.76 -7.44 -10.34
N ARG A 32 4.96 -6.93 -10.48
CA ARG A 32 5.74 -7.10 -11.71
C ARG A 32 6.03 -8.56 -11.99
N LEU A 33 6.34 -9.34 -10.96
CA LEU A 33 6.59 -10.77 -11.10
C LEU A 33 5.34 -11.51 -11.63
N VAL A 34 4.17 -11.31 -11.01
CA VAL A 34 2.94 -11.98 -11.48
C VAL A 34 2.49 -11.46 -12.86
N ASN A 35 2.80 -10.22 -13.21
CA ASN A 35 2.59 -9.69 -14.55
C ASN A 35 3.44 -10.44 -15.59
N LEU A 36 4.72 -10.69 -15.31
CA LEU A 36 5.58 -11.49 -16.16
C LEU A 36 5.09 -12.94 -16.29
N LEU A 37 4.46 -13.47 -15.24
CA LEU A 37 3.80 -14.80 -15.24
C LEU A 37 2.47 -14.84 -16.00
N GLY A 38 2.03 -13.70 -16.57
CA GLY A 38 0.88 -13.61 -17.45
C GLY A 38 -0.40 -13.04 -16.84
N CYS A 39 -0.32 -12.40 -15.66
CA CYS A 39 -1.45 -11.62 -15.15
C CYS A 39 -1.58 -10.31 -15.91
N ASP A 40 -2.82 -9.96 -16.28
CA ASP A 40 -3.15 -8.66 -16.84
C ASP A 40 -3.26 -7.62 -15.71
N LEU A 41 -2.63 -6.45 -15.90
CA LEU A 41 -2.66 -5.32 -14.95
C LEU A 41 -3.54 -4.16 -15.44
N GLY A 42 -4.14 -4.29 -16.63
CA GLY A 42 -4.92 -3.25 -17.29
C GLY A 42 -4.10 -2.25 -18.09
N PRO A 43 -4.78 -1.35 -18.81
CA PRO A 43 -4.16 -0.52 -19.84
C PRO A 43 -3.37 0.67 -19.28
N GLU A 44 -3.81 1.28 -18.17
CA GLU A 44 -3.23 2.51 -17.63
C GLU A 44 -2.68 2.30 -16.21
N LEU A 45 -1.36 2.20 -16.12
CA LEU A 45 -0.67 2.08 -14.84
C LEU A 45 -0.11 3.44 -14.39
N LEU A 46 0.02 3.60 -13.07
CA LEU A 46 0.73 4.75 -12.50
C LEU A 46 2.18 4.77 -12.99
N PRO A 47 2.67 5.92 -13.46
CA PRO A 47 4.03 6.04 -13.96
C PRO A 47 5.06 5.86 -12.84
N ALA A 48 6.25 5.40 -13.20
CA ALA A 48 7.40 5.38 -12.30
C ALA A 48 7.74 6.81 -11.79
N ARG A 49 8.29 6.89 -10.57
CA ARG A 49 8.77 8.14 -9.95
C ARG A 49 10.22 7.95 -9.50
N ALA A 50 11.09 8.81 -9.97
CA ALA A 50 12.53 8.73 -9.69
C ALA A 50 12.86 8.75 -8.18
N ASP A 51 12.11 9.53 -7.40
CA ASP A 51 12.38 9.71 -5.95
C ASP A 51 11.59 8.75 -5.04
N ASP A 52 10.75 7.85 -5.60
CA ASP A 52 9.90 6.96 -4.81
C ASP A 52 9.96 5.51 -5.31
N ASN A 53 9.63 5.27 -6.57
CA ASN A 53 9.61 3.94 -7.18
C ASN A 53 10.04 4.00 -8.64
N GLU A 54 11.34 3.90 -8.86
CA GLU A 54 11.98 4.02 -10.18
C GLU A 54 11.58 2.88 -11.13
N THR A 55 11.20 1.72 -10.58
CA THR A 55 10.80 0.56 -11.35
C THR A 55 9.31 0.52 -11.71
N GLY A 56 8.53 1.48 -11.21
CA GLY A 56 7.10 1.59 -11.44
C GLY A 56 6.23 1.10 -10.28
N PHE A 57 5.06 1.71 -10.13
CA PHE A 57 4.11 1.36 -9.07
C PHE A 57 3.30 0.11 -9.42
N TRP A 58 3.08 -0.16 -10.70
CA TRP A 58 2.27 -1.27 -11.19
C TRP A 58 0.83 -1.26 -10.64
N GLU A 59 0.29 -0.05 -10.41
CA GLU A 59 -1.07 0.19 -9.91
C GLU A 59 -1.92 0.72 -11.05
N HIS A 60 -3.13 0.19 -11.20
CA HIS A 60 -4.12 0.69 -12.13
C HIS A 60 -4.55 2.11 -11.73
N ARG A 61 -4.30 3.08 -12.61
CA ARG A 61 -4.40 4.51 -12.29
C ARG A 61 -5.80 4.93 -11.83
N ALA A 62 -6.84 4.54 -12.56
CA ALA A 62 -8.20 4.96 -12.24
C ALA A 62 -8.70 4.32 -10.93
N LEU A 63 -8.38 3.04 -10.69
CA LEU A 63 -8.72 2.36 -9.45
C LEU A 63 -7.97 2.96 -8.25
N ASN A 64 -6.71 3.34 -8.41
CA ASN A 64 -5.94 4.02 -7.37
C ASN A 64 -6.59 5.34 -6.94
N LEU A 65 -7.01 6.18 -7.89
CA LEU A 65 -7.72 7.43 -7.61
C LEU A 65 -9.08 7.17 -6.93
N LEU A 66 -9.77 6.12 -7.35
CA LEU A 66 -11.06 5.75 -6.75
C LEU A 66 -10.89 5.25 -5.31
N HIS A 67 -9.83 4.50 -5.00
CA HIS A 67 -9.53 4.10 -3.62
C HIS A 67 -9.24 5.31 -2.72
N GLU A 68 -8.53 6.33 -3.21
CA GLU A 68 -8.34 7.58 -2.47
C GLU A 68 -9.66 8.29 -2.20
N GLU A 69 -10.54 8.37 -3.22
CA GLU A 69 -11.88 8.97 -3.10
C GLU A 69 -12.70 8.24 -2.04
N ILE A 70 -12.71 6.89 -2.05
CA ILE A 70 -13.42 6.07 -1.06
C ILE A 70 -12.89 6.32 0.35
N LEU A 71 -11.58 6.31 0.54
CA LEU A 71 -11.00 6.60 1.85
C LEU A 71 -11.37 8.00 2.33
N CYS A 72 -11.30 9.00 1.46
CA CYS A 72 -11.69 10.37 1.77
C CYS A 72 -13.17 10.47 2.20
N MET A 73 -14.09 9.79 1.51
CA MET A 73 -15.51 9.72 1.87
C MET A 73 -15.77 9.06 3.21
N LEU A 74 -14.84 8.21 3.67
CA LEU A 74 -14.87 7.60 5.00
C LEU A 74 -14.11 8.42 6.06
N ASN A 75 -13.70 9.64 5.71
CA ASN A 75 -12.85 10.50 6.54
C ASN A 75 -11.54 9.78 6.94
N LYS A 76 -10.96 9.04 6.00
CA LYS A 76 -9.71 8.29 6.09
C LYS A 76 -8.77 8.70 4.98
N TRP A 77 -7.52 8.30 5.11
CA TRP A 77 -6.50 8.39 4.07
C TRP A 77 -5.54 7.21 4.22
N TRP A 78 -4.66 7.00 3.25
CA TRP A 78 -3.80 5.83 3.24
C TRP A 78 -2.92 5.67 4.50
N ALA A 79 -2.51 6.77 5.15
CA ALA A 79 -1.69 6.73 6.36
C ALA A 79 -2.52 6.87 7.66
N ASP A 80 -3.82 6.63 7.62
CA ASP A 80 -4.64 6.54 8.82
C ASP A 80 -4.67 5.10 9.36
N PHE A 81 -4.05 4.85 10.51
CA PHE A 81 -4.03 3.53 11.15
C PHE A 81 -5.26 3.22 12.01
N ARG A 82 -6.18 4.19 12.18
CA ARG A 82 -7.45 3.96 12.90
C ARG A 82 -8.33 2.95 12.14
N PRO A 83 -9.17 2.17 12.84
CA PRO A 83 -10.08 1.24 12.17
C PRO A 83 -11.00 1.93 11.18
N MET A 84 -11.53 1.17 10.24
CA MET A 84 -12.60 1.67 9.36
C MET A 84 -13.86 1.93 10.20
N PRO A 85 -14.69 2.92 9.83
CA PRO A 85 -15.91 3.20 10.58
C PRO A 85 -16.82 1.98 10.67
N ALA A 86 -17.45 1.75 11.81
CA ALA A 86 -18.39 0.63 11.96
C ALA A 86 -19.50 0.72 10.91
N GLY A 87 -19.85 -0.42 10.28
CA GLY A 87 -20.91 -0.50 9.27
C GLY A 87 -20.61 0.26 7.96
N TRP A 88 -19.36 0.63 7.70
CA TRP A 88 -18.99 1.40 6.51
C TRP A 88 -19.38 0.73 5.18
N THR A 89 -19.30 -0.60 5.11
CA THR A 89 -19.65 -1.37 3.91
C THR A 89 -21.16 -1.37 3.62
N GLU A 90 -22.00 -1.14 4.64
CA GLU A 90 -23.45 -1.13 4.52
C GLU A 90 -23.99 0.22 3.99
N ARG A 91 -23.13 1.22 3.92
CA ARG A 91 -23.50 2.56 3.45
C ARG A 91 -23.89 2.52 1.97
N PRO A 92 -24.99 3.21 1.57
CA PRO A 92 -25.45 3.24 0.16
C PRO A 92 -24.40 3.78 -0.81
N ASP A 93 -23.59 4.77 -0.39
CA ASP A 93 -22.52 5.34 -1.20
C ASP A 93 -21.39 4.31 -1.45
N MET A 94 -21.07 3.43 -0.49
CA MET A 94 -20.07 2.38 -0.69
C MET A 94 -20.49 1.36 -1.73
N ARG A 95 -21.78 1.02 -1.79
CA ARG A 95 -22.31 0.17 -2.88
C ARG A 95 -22.14 0.84 -4.24
N ALA A 96 -22.39 2.14 -4.35
CA ALA A 96 -22.17 2.89 -5.59
C ALA A 96 -20.69 2.89 -5.99
N TYR A 97 -19.78 2.98 -5.01
CA TYR A 97 -18.34 2.85 -5.27
C TYR A 97 -17.95 1.45 -5.75
N ALA A 98 -18.47 0.38 -5.14
CA ALA A 98 -18.24 -0.99 -5.61
C ALA A 98 -18.70 -1.18 -7.06
N GLN A 99 -19.86 -0.63 -7.43
CA GLN A 99 -20.36 -0.64 -8.82
C GLN A 99 -19.45 0.13 -9.79
N ARG A 100 -18.93 1.29 -9.39
CA ARG A 100 -17.94 2.04 -10.20
C ARG A 100 -16.65 1.24 -10.39
N MET A 101 -16.15 0.58 -9.34
CA MET A 101 -14.98 -0.31 -9.43
C MET A 101 -15.27 -1.49 -10.37
N ALA A 102 -16.44 -2.13 -10.26
CA ALA A 102 -16.85 -3.24 -11.11
C ALA A 102 -16.93 -2.83 -12.58
N ALA A 103 -17.49 -1.66 -12.87
CA ALA A 103 -17.54 -1.12 -14.23
C ALA A 103 -16.14 -0.90 -14.81
N MET A 104 -15.20 -0.33 -14.04
CA MET A 104 -13.81 -0.17 -14.48
C MET A 104 -13.12 -1.52 -14.72
N VAL A 105 -13.35 -2.51 -13.85
CA VAL A 105 -12.80 -3.86 -14.05
C VAL A 105 -13.36 -4.49 -15.32
N ALA A 106 -14.66 -4.36 -15.59
CA ALA A 106 -15.27 -4.91 -16.79
C ALA A 106 -14.80 -4.19 -18.07
N GLU A 107 -14.61 -2.88 -18.04
CA GLU A 107 -14.17 -2.07 -19.17
C GLU A 107 -12.69 -2.33 -19.50
N ASP A 108 -11.81 -2.29 -18.50
CA ASP A 108 -10.37 -2.28 -18.71
C ASP A 108 -9.76 -3.68 -18.88
N PHE A 109 -10.39 -4.72 -18.32
CA PHE A 109 -9.85 -6.08 -18.38
C PHE A 109 -10.69 -7.03 -19.26
N GLY A 110 -11.94 -6.68 -19.57
CA GLY A 110 -12.79 -7.44 -20.50
C GLY A 110 -12.89 -8.91 -20.13
N ASP A 111 -12.41 -9.78 -21.06
CA ASP A 111 -12.44 -11.24 -20.90
C ASP A 111 -11.09 -11.85 -20.48
N ALA A 112 -10.16 -11.05 -19.95
CA ALA A 112 -8.89 -11.54 -19.45
C ALA A 112 -9.09 -12.66 -18.41
N PRO A 113 -8.50 -13.86 -18.60
CA PRO A 113 -8.76 -15.00 -17.73
C PRO A 113 -8.11 -14.83 -16.33
N LEU A 114 -7.05 -14.04 -16.24
CA LEU A 114 -6.31 -13.80 -15.01
C LEU A 114 -5.89 -12.34 -14.92
N VAL A 115 -6.53 -11.62 -14.04
CA VAL A 115 -6.31 -10.19 -13.75
C VAL A 115 -5.60 -10.06 -12.42
N ALA A 116 -4.64 -9.14 -12.30
CA ALA A 116 -4.05 -8.79 -11.02
C ALA A 116 -4.22 -7.30 -10.74
N ILE A 117 -4.80 -7.01 -9.58
CA ILE A 117 -4.96 -5.65 -9.06
C ILE A 117 -4.04 -5.48 -7.85
N LYS A 118 -3.24 -4.43 -7.88
CA LYS A 118 -2.39 -4.05 -6.77
C LYS A 118 -2.61 -2.58 -6.44
N ASP A 119 -3.02 -2.36 -5.23
CA ASP A 119 -2.96 -1.09 -4.53
C ASP A 119 -2.88 -1.39 -3.03
N PRO A 120 -1.90 -0.88 -2.29
CA PRO A 120 -1.85 -1.11 -0.84
C PRO A 120 -3.16 -0.76 -0.12
N ARG A 121 -3.90 0.27 -0.58
CA ARG A 121 -5.21 0.67 -0.01
C ARG A 121 -6.27 -0.43 -0.12
N ALA A 122 -6.17 -1.30 -1.12
CA ALA A 122 -7.06 -2.46 -1.27
C ALA A 122 -7.02 -3.38 -0.04
N SER A 123 -5.92 -3.38 0.73
CA SER A 123 -5.82 -4.05 2.03
C SER A 123 -6.96 -3.65 2.98
N ARG A 124 -7.36 -2.38 2.94
CA ARG A 124 -8.40 -1.79 3.79
C ARG A 124 -9.78 -1.80 3.14
N LEU A 125 -9.83 -1.96 1.81
CA LEU A 125 -11.04 -1.93 0.98
C LEU A 125 -11.42 -3.33 0.46
N LEU A 126 -10.83 -4.39 0.99
CA LEU A 126 -11.04 -5.76 0.54
C LEU A 126 -12.52 -6.20 0.56
N PRO A 127 -13.35 -5.78 1.54
CA PRO A 127 -14.79 -6.03 1.47
C PRO A 127 -15.46 -5.55 0.19
N LEU A 128 -15.12 -4.37 -0.33
CA LEU A 128 -15.64 -3.87 -1.62
C LEU A 128 -15.13 -4.70 -2.79
N TRP A 129 -13.88 -5.19 -2.73
CA TRP A 129 -13.33 -6.07 -3.76
C TRP A 129 -14.05 -7.42 -3.84
N ARG A 130 -14.61 -7.91 -2.73
CA ARG A 130 -15.50 -9.09 -2.74
C ARG A 130 -16.78 -8.82 -3.54
N GLU A 131 -17.38 -7.64 -3.35
CA GLU A 131 -18.56 -7.23 -4.13
C GLU A 131 -18.24 -7.06 -5.62
N VAL A 132 -17.12 -6.41 -5.92
CA VAL A 132 -16.61 -6.23 -7.30
C VAL A 132 -16.41 -7.59 -7.99
N ALA A 133 -15.74 -8.53 -7.35
CA ALA A 133 -15.50 -9.84 -7.91
C ALA A 133 -16.81 -10.61 -8.17
N ALA A 134 -17.77 -10.54 -7.24
CA ALA A 134 -19.08 -11.14 -7.40
C ALA A 134 -19.87 -10.52 -8.57
N GLU A 135 -19.85 -9.19 -8.71
CA GLU A 135 -20.56 -8.46 -9.76
C GLU A 135 -19.96 -8.71 -11.15
N THR A 136 -18.63 -8.80 -11.23
CA THR A 136 -17.90 -9.04 -12.48
C THR A 136 -17.72 -10.53 -12.84
N GLY A 137 -18.16 -11.44 -11.98
CA GLY A 137 -18.09 -12.88 -12.17
C GLY A 137 -16.66 -13.44 -12.07
N HIS A 138 -15.78 -12.79 -11.31
CA HIS A 138 -14.43 -13.25 -11.05
C HIS A 138 -14.35 -14.10 -9.77
N ASP A 139 -13.53 -15.14 -9.82
CA ASP A 139 -13.05 -15.83 -8.62
C ASP A 139 -11.96 -14.97 -7.94
N LEU A 140 -12.29 -14.37 -6.79
CA LEU A 140 -11.35 -13.54 -6.04
C LEU A 140 -10.31 -14.41 -5.34
N ARG A 141 -9.04 -14.11 -5.56
CA ARG A 141 -7.86 -14.69 -4.92
C ARG A 141 -7.05 -13.59 -4.25
N VAL A 142 -6.42 -13.86 -3.13
CA VAL A 142 -5.65 -12.84 -2.39
C VAL A 142 -4.23 -13.30 -2.15
N VAL A 143 -3.28 -12.43 -2.46
CA VAL A 143 -1.88 -12.60 -2.07
C VAL A 143 -1.47 -11.46 -1.16
N LEU A 144 -1.00 -11.81 0.03
CA LEU A 144 -0.44 -10.87 1.00
C LEU A 144 1.09 -10.93 0.97
N ILE A 145 1.73 -9.79 0.72
CA ILE A 145 3.18 -9.68 0.87
C ILE A 145 3.52 -8.86 2.11
N VAL A 146 4.43 -9.40 2.93
CA VAL A 146 4.85 -8.84 4.20
C VAL A 146 6.35 -8.54 4.17
N ARG A 147 6.76 -7.41 4.71
CA ARG A 147 8.15 -7.04 4.91
C ARG A 147 8.38 -6.69 6.37
N HIS A 148 9.61 -6.82 6.84
CA HIS A 148 9.97 -6.53 8.23
C HIS A 148 9.49 -5.11 8.63
N PRO A 149 8.74 -4.96 9.76
CA PRO A 149 8.12 -3.69 10.14
C PRO A 149 9.11 -2.55 10.34
N ALA A 150 10.32 -2.83 10.80
CA ALA A 150 11.38 -1.83 10.92
C ALA A 150 11.79 -1.24 9.56
N GLU A 151 11.92 -2.09 8.54
CA GLU A 151 12.30 -1.65 7.19
C GLU A 151 11.18 -0.83 6.55
N VAL A 152 9.92 -1.24 6.75
CA VAL A 152 8.74 -0.51 6.26
C VAL A 152 8.64 0.85 6.94
N SER A 153 8.71 0.91 8.27
CA SER A 153 8.59 2.17 9.01
C SER A 153 9.71 3.15 8.70
N GLU A 154 10.95 2.67 8.55
CA GLU A 154 12.08 3.51 8.15
C GLU A 154 11.91 4.05 6.72
N SER A 155 11.46 3.20 5.78
CA SER A 155 11.18 3.63 4.41
C SER A 155 10.06 4.68 4.34
N LEU A 156 9.01 4.56 5.17
CA LEU A 156 7.93 5.55 5.28
C LEU A 156 8.43 6.85 5.94
N ARG A 157 9.31 6.75 6.94
CA ARG A 157 9.92 7.92 7.56
C ARG A 157 10.70 8.74 6.55
N GLN A 158 11.47 8.10 5.70
CA GLN A 158 12.29 8.77 4.68
C GLN A 158 11.44 9.36 3.55
N ARG A 159 10.44 8.62 3.06
CA ARG A 159 9.60 9.07 1.95
C ARG A 159 8.58 10.13 2.37
N ASP A 160 7.88 9.89 3.49
CA ASP A 160 6.67 10.64 3.88
C ASP A 160 6.87 11.49 5.15
N GLY A 161 8.02 11.39 5.82
CA GLY A 161 8.28 12.08 7.08
C GLY A 161 7.50 11.53 8.28
N LEU A 162 6.92 10.33 8.16
CA LEU A 162 6.18 9.69 9.26
C LEU A 162 7.12 9.29 10.39
N THR A 163 6.62 9.27 11.62
CA THR A 163 7.39 8.71 12.74
C THR A 163 7.48 7.18 12.60
N LEU A 164 8.51 6.57 13.18
CA LEU A 164 8.68 5.11 13.16
C LEU A 164 7.48 4.39 13.80
N ILE A 165 6.96 4.92 14.91
CA ILE A 165 5.77 4.38 15.59
C ILE A 165 4.56 4.42 14.67
N HIS A 166 4.34 5.54 13.97
CA HIS A 166 3.25 5.66 13.01
C HIS A 166 3.38 4.61 11.89
N GLY A 167 4.59 4.44 11.34
CA GLY A 167 4.86 3.43 10.34
C GLY A 167 4.57 2.00 10.79
N VAL A 168 4.93 1.65 12.05
CA VAL A 168 4.63 0.34 12.64
C VAL A 168 3.12 0.15 12.84
N LEU A 169 2.40 1.16 13.35
CA LEU A 169 0.94 1.09 13.54
C LEU A 169 0.21 0.90 12.20
N LEU A 170 0.64 1.61 11.15
CA LEU A 170 0.13 1.42 9.79
C LEU A 170 0.40 0.01 9.28
N TRP A 171 1.64 -0.48 9.45
CA TRP A 171 2.02 -1.83 9.04
C TRP A 171 1.12 -2.88 9.69
N MET A 172 0.90 -2.78 11.01
CA MET A 172 0.02 -3.69 11.73
C MET A 172 -1.43 -3.60 11.23
N ARG A 173 -1.96 -2.39 11.04
CA ARG A 173 -3.33 -2.18 10.55
C ARG A 173 -3.54 -2.79 9.18
N TYR A 174 -2.68 -2.52 8.21
CA TYR A 174 -2.79 -3.06 6.86
C TYR A 174 -2.68 -4.58 6.83
N LEU A 175 -1.78 -5.13 7.64
CA LEU A 175 -1.56 -6.56 7.75
C LEU A 175 -2.79 -7.28 8.30
N LEU A 176 -3.32 -6.80 9.44
CA LEU A 176 -4.46 -7.41 10.12
C LEU A 176 -5.77 -7.23 9.35
N ASP A 177 -6.00 -6.05 8.74
CA ASP A 177 -7.16 -5.86 7.89
C ASP A 177 -7.09 -6.79 6.67
N SER A 178 -5.93 -6.91 6.00
CA SER A 178 -5.75 -7.84 4.87
C SER A 178 -5.99 -9.30 5.27
N GLU A 179 -5.48 -9.70 6.42
CA GLU A 179 -5.65 -11.07 6.90
C GLU A 179 -7.11 -11.36 7.22
N ARG A 180 -7.74 -10.52 8.04
CA ARG A 180 -9.12 -10.69 8.49
C ARG A 180 -10.10 -10.72 7.30
N GLU A 181 -10.00 -9.72 6.43
CA GLU A 181 -10.93 -9.55 5.32
C GLU A 181 -10.73 -10.55 4.18
N SER A 182 -9.56 -11.22 4.11
CA SER A 182 -9.31 -12.28 3.13
C SER A 182 -9.72 -13.68 3.60
N ARG A 183 -10.17 -13.85 4.85
CA ARG A 183 -10.58 -15.16 5.39
C ARG A 183 -11.69 -15.77 4.54
N GLY A 184 -11.61 -17.08 4.32
CA GLY A 184 -12.56 -17.82 3.49
C GLY A 184 -12.34 -17.68 1.97
N LEU A 185 -11.38 -16.88 1.52
CA LEU A 185 -10.94 -16.83 0.13
C LEU A 185 -9.72 -17.76 -0.08
N PRO A 186 -9.52 -18.30 -1.30
CA PRO A 186 -8.23 -18.85 -1.67
C PRO A 186 -7.16 -17.76 -1.58
N ARG A 187 -6.16 -17.97 -0.72
CA ARG A 187 -5.19 -16.95 -0.39
C ARG A 187 -3.81 -17.54 -0.06
N ALA A 188 -2.78 -16.74 -0.25
CA ALA A 188 -1.43 -17.08 0.15
C ALA A 188 -0.70 -15.86 0.70
N ALA A 189 0.33 -16.09 1.52
CA ALA A 189 1.21 -15.05 2.00
C ALA A 189 2.67 -15.36 1.64
N THR A 190 3.46 -14.29 1.42
CA THR A 190 4.91 -14.38 1.26
C THR A 190 5.59 -13.23 1.97
N THR A 191 6.89 -13.34 2.20
CA THR A 191 7.69 -12.20 2.67
C THR A 191 8.52 -11.60 1.55
N TYR A 192 8.89 -10.33 1.72
CA TYR A 192 9.77 -9.66 0.75
C TYR A 192 11.14 -10.33 0.67
N ASP A 193 11.69 -10.78 1.80
CA ASP A 193 12.96 -11.50 1.86
C ASP A 193 12.90 -12.83 1.10
N ARG A 194 11.79 -13.55 1.23
CA ARG A 194 11.58 -14.79 0.49
C ARG A 194 11.45 -14.53 -1.02
N LEU A 195 10.76 -13.46 -1.40
CA LEU A 195 10.64 -13.06 -2.80
C LEU A 195 12.00 -12.74 -3.43
N LEU A 196 12.89 -12.06 -2.68
CA LEU A 196 14.24 -11.74 -3.16
C LEU A 196 15.18 -12.94 -3.11
N GLY A 197 15.05 -13.81 -2.11
CA GLY A 197 15.95 -14.95 -1.90
C GLY A 197 15.68 -16.11 -2.87
N ASP A 198 14.42 -16.48 -3.06
CA ASP A 198 13.99 -17.54 -3.98
C ASP A 198 12.60 -17.21 -4.54
N TRP A 199 12.56 -16.36 -5.56
CA TRP A 199 11.31 -15.95 -6.18
C TRP A 199 10.57 -17.11 -6.87
N ARG A 200 11.29 -18.14 -7.36
CA ARG A 200 10.67 -19.30 -8.02
C ARG A 200 9.84 -20.10 -7.01
N GLN A 201 10.45 -20.40 -5.87
CA GLN A 201 9.75 -21.10 -4.81
C GLN A 201 8.59 -20.25 -4.25
N ALA A 202 8.79 -18.93 -4.11
CA ALA A 202 7.74 -18.02 -3.68
C ALA A 202 6.53 -18.06 -4.62
N VAL A 203 6.74 -18.02 -5.93
CA VAL A 203 5.69 -18.11 -6.97
C VAL A 203 4.96 -19.45 -6.94
N ASP A 204 5.68 -20.55 -6.76
CA ASP A 204 5.08 -21.87 -6.66
C ASP A 204 4.18 -21.99 -5.42
N ASP A 205 4.64 -21.44 -4.29
CA ASP A 205 3.88 -21.40 -3.04
C ASP A 205 2.61 -20.54 -3.19
N LEU A 206 2.74 -19.38 -3.85
CA LEU A 206 1.60 -18.50 -4.13
C LEU A 206 0.58 -19.17 -5.05
N GLY A 207 1.05 -19.84 -6.11
CA GLY A 207 0.20 -20.59 -7.02
C GLY A 207 -0.58 -21.70 -6.30
N ARG A 208 0.09 -22.45 -5.42
CA ARG A 208 -0.56 -23.52 -4.62
C ARG A 208 -1.59 -22.96 -3.65
N GLY A 209 -1.25 -21.93 -2.89
CA GLY A 209 -2.14 -21.36 -1.88
C GLY A 209 -3.36 -20.65 -2.46
N THR A 210 -3.22 -20.05 -3.63
CA THR A 210 -4.32 -19.37 -4.35
C THR A 210 -5.05 -20.30 -5.33
N GLY A 211 -4.48 -21.46 -5.67
CA GLY A 211 -5.00 -22.34 -6.73
C GLY A 211 -4.82 -21.75 -8.13
N ILE A 212 -3.91 -20.80 -8.32
CA ILE A 212 -3.60 -20.20 -9.63
C ILE A 212 -2.55 -21.04 -10.34
N THR A 213 -2.84 -21.41 -11.58
CA THR A 213 -1.84 -21.90 -12.53
C THR A 213 -1.37 -20.74 -13.38
N TRP A 214 -0.09 -20.39 -13.26
CA TRP A 214 0.46 -19.25 -13.99
C TRP A 214 0.49 -19.51 -15.48
N PRO A 215 0.00 -18.58 -16.33
CA PRO A 215 -0.02 -18.73 -17.79
C PRO A 215 1.36 -18.90 -18.42
N VAL A 216 2.38 -18.25 -17.83
CA VAL A 216 3.76 -18.30 -18.31
C VAL A 216 4.62 -19.05 -17.29
N ALA A 217 5.43 -20.00 -17.77
CA ALA A 217 6.33 -20.77 -16.91
C ALA A 217 7.44 -19.88 -16.31
N ALA A 218 7.79 -20.14 -15.05
CA ALA A 218 8.82 -19.39 -14.32
C ALA A 218 10.17 -19.35 -15.06
N ASP A 219 10.60 -20.45 -15.68
CA ASP A 219 11.86 -20.50 -16.41
C ASP A 219 11.89 -19.59 -17.64
N THR A 220 10.72 -19.33 -18.26
CA THR A 220 10.61 -18.42 -19.42
C THR A 220 10.89 -16.99 -19.06
N ILE A 221 10.50 -16.58 -17.86
CA ILE A 221 10.63 -15.18 -17.39
C ILE A 221 11.91 -14.95 -16.56
N ALA A 222 12.66 -16.00 -16.26
CA ALA A 222 13.81 -15.94 -15.37
C ALA A 222 14.80 -14.79 -15.69
N PRO A 223 15.24 -14.58 -16.96
CA PRO A 223 16.16 -13.51 -17.26
C PRO A 223 15.61 -12.10 -16.94
N GLN A 224 14.28 -11.90 -17.11
CA GLN A 224 13.63 -10.62 -16.84
C GLN A 224 13.48 -10.39 -15.34
N VAL A 225 13.15 -11.46 -14.58
CA VAL A 225 13.00 -11.39 -13.13
C VAL A 225 14.36 -11.18 -12.46
N ASP A 226 15.39 -11.92 -12.86
CA ASP A 226 16.74 -11.81 -12.30
C ASP A 226 17.37 -10.43 -12.61
N ALA A 227 17.00 -9.80 -13.74
CA ALA A 227 17.38 -8.42 -14.05
C ALA A 227 16.60 -7.37 -13.23
N PHE A 228 15.38 -7.69 -12.82
CA PHE A 228 14.48 -6.79 -12.11
C PHE A 228 14.62 -6.90 -10.58
N LEU A 229 14.69 -8.12 -10.03
CA LEU A 229 14.88 -8.40 -8.61
C LEU A 229 16.38 -8.42 -8.29
N ARG A 230 16.97 -7.22 -8.14
CA ARG A 230 18.37 -7.09 -7.75
C ARG A 230 18.48 -6.75 -6.27
N ASP A 231 19.58 -7.14 -5.63
CA ASP A 231 19.83 -6.88 -4.20
C ASP A 231 19.85 -5.39 -3.86
N ASP A 232 20.17 -4.52 -4.83
CA ASP A 232 20.17 -3.07 -4.68
C ASP A 232 18.76 -2.47 -4.49
N LEU A 233 17.68 -3.22 -4.78
CA LEU A 233 16.31 -2.83 -4.44
C LEU A 233 16.03 -2.87 -2.93
N ARG A 234 16.94 -3.45 -2.15
CA ARG A 234 16.90 -3.44 -0.69
C ARG A 234 17.53 -2.17 -0.14
N HIS A 235 16.86 -1.04 -0.29
CA HIS A 235 17.36 0.28 0.12
C HIS A 235 17.61 0.42 1.63
N HIS A 236 17.05 -0.45 2.47
CA HIS A 236 17.18 -0.40 3.93
C HIS A 236 17.37 -1.81 4.48
N GLY A 237 18.61 -2.15 4.86
CA GLY A 237 18.89 -3.29 5.72
C GLY A 237 18.28 -3.08 7.12
N GLN A 238 18.24 -4.13 7.94
CA GLN A 238 17.74 -4.07 9.32
C GLN A 238 18.43 -2.93 10.10
N SER A 239 17.82 -1.74 10.07
CA SER A 239 18.23 -0.65 10.96
C SER A 239 17.78 -1.03 12.36
N ALA A 240 18.67 -0.89 13.35
CA ALA A 240 18.26 -1.00 14.74
C ALA A 240 17.15 0.01 14.99
N LEU A 241 15.96 -0.48 15.37
CA LEU A 241 14.86 0.39 15.74
C LEU A 241 15.28 1.25 16.94
N ASP A 242 14.79 2.50 16.93
CA ASP A 242 14.91 3.39 18.10
C ASP A 242 14.43 2.65 19.36
N PRO A 243 15.19 2.70 20.49
CA PRO A 243 14.78 2.10 21.76
C PRO A 243 13.35 2.42 22.20
N ALA A 244 12.81 3.60 21.83
CA ALA A 244 11.42 3.96 22.11
C ALA A 244 10.41 3.10 21.32
N VAL A 245 10.79 2.62 20.14
CA VAL A 245 10.01 1.66 19.33
C VAL A 245 10.22 0.24 19.83
N VAL A 246 11.39 -0.05 20.42
CA VAL A 246 11.74 -1.35 21.01
C VAL A 246 10.87 -1.70 22.22
N ALA A 247 10.33 -0.72 22.96
CA ALA A 247 9.40 -1.00 24.06
C ALA A 247 8.06 -1.63 23.60
N SER A 248 7.70 -1.48 22.31
CA SER A 248 6.61 -2.21 21.64
C SER A 248 7.13 -3.33 20.74
N ALA A 249 8.44 -3.56 20.72
CA ALA A 249 9.16 -4.39 19.74
C ALA A 249 8.73 -5.84 19.73
N ASP A 250 8.45 -6.42 20.90
CA ASP A 250 8.12 -7.85 21.02
C ASP A 250 6.84 -8.18 20.23
N PHE A 251 5.87 -7.29 20.22
CA PHE A 251 4.57 -7.58 19.63
C PHE A 251 4.57 -7.58 18.09
N HIS A 252 5.10 -6.54 17.46
CA HIS A 252 5.14 -6.48 16.00
C HIS A 252 6.18 -7.44 15.41
N GLN A 253 7.25 -7.76 16.14
CA GLN A 253 8.20 -8.80 15.75
C GLN A 253 7.58 -10.19 15.84
N GLN A 254 6.82 -10.49 16.91
CA GLN A 254 6.06 -11.74 17.01
C GLN A 254 5.06 -11.86 15.85
N LEU A 255 4.33 -10.77 15.55
CA LEU A 255 3.39 -10.75 14.43
C LEU A 255 4.08 -11.01 13.10
N PHE A 256 5.22 -10.37 12.83
CA PHE A 256 6.03 -10.64 11.64
C PHE A 256 6.51 -12.09 11.61
N GLY A 257 7.01 -12.62 12.74
CA GLY A 257 7.48 -14.01 12.87
C GLY A 257 6.41 -15.04 12.53
N HIS A 258 5.13 -14.78 12.84
CA HIS A 258 4.03 -15.64 12.42
C HIS A 258 3.91 -15.73 10.90
N PHE A 259 4.02 -14.59 10.19
CA PHE A 259 3.96 -14.58 8.73
C PHE A 259 5.21 -15.18 8.09
N GLU A 260 6.39 -14.90 8.63
CA GLU A 260 7.65 -15.47 8.14
C GLU A 260 7.66 -17.00 8.24
N GLN A 261 7.20 -17.55 9.37
CA GLN A 261 7.10 -19.00 9.56
C GLN A 261 6.06 -19.66 8.66
N SER A 262 5.01 -18.95 8.31
CA SER A 262 3.91 -19.47 7.48
C SER A 262 4.17 -19.29 5.99
N ALA A 263 4.96 -18.31 5.61
CA ALA A 263 5.39 -18.13 4.24
C ALA A 263 6.11 -19.40 3.74
N GLY A 264 5.58 -20.02 2.69
CA GLY A 264 6.15 -21.24 2.14
C GLY A 264 5.55 -22.56 2.62
N ARG A 265 4.51 -22.52 3.45
CA ARG A 265 3.75 -23.74 3.81
C ARG A 265 2.66 -24.10 2.79
N GLY A 266 2.48 -23.31 1.73
CA GLY A 266 1.47 -23.55 0.71
C GLY A 266 0.09 -22.95 1.03
N ASP A 267 -0.34 -22.95 2.27
CA ASP A 267 -1.47 -22.20 2.80
C ASP A 267 -1.07 -20.83 3.38
N GLY A 268 0.22 -20.65 3.64
CA GLY A 268 0.96 -19.40 3.83
C GLY A 268 0.46 -18.44 4.90
N PHE A 269 -0.61 -18.78 5.63
CA PHE A 269 -1.14 -17.91 6.69
C PHE A 269 -0.85 -18.48 8.07
N PRO A 270 -0.53 -17.59 9.05
CA PRO A 270 -0.30 -17.99 10.42
C PRO A 270 -1.58 -18.48 11.11
N ASP A 271 -1.41 -18.99 12.32
CA ASP A 271 -2.52 -19.36 13.18
C ASP A 271 -3.48 -18.17 13.39
N ILE A 272 -4.73 -18.37 12.98
CA ILE A 272 -5.78 -17.35 13.06
C ILE A 272 -5.99 -16.91 14.51
N ALA A 273 -5.94 -17.82 15.49
CA ALA A 273 -6.15 -17.47 16.88
C ALA A 273 -5.06 -16.52 17.42
N ALA A 274 -3.80 -16.71 17.00
CA ALA A 274 -2.71 -15.80 17.35
C ALA A 274 -2.91 -14.40 16.72
N LEU A 275 -3.41 -14.36 15.50
CA LEU A 275 -3.70 -13.08 14.80
C LEU A 275 -4.92 -12.37 15.40
N ASP A 276 -5.96 -13.11 15.83
CA ASP A 276 -7.11 -12.52 16.52
C ASP A 276 -6.70 -11.88 17.84
N VAL A 277 -5.87 -12.55 18.64
CA VAL A 277 -5.31 -11.96 19.88
C VAL A 277 -4.51 -10.69 19.58
N ALA A 278 -3.75 -10.68 18.48
CA ALA A 278 -3.01 -9.50 18.06
C ALA A 278 -3.95 -8.36 17.64
N ALA A 279 -4.97 -8.66 16.86
CA ALA A 279 -5.97 -7.71 16.42
C ALA A 279 -6.74 -7.10 17.60
N ASP A 280 -7.22 -7.93 18.53
CA ASP A 280 -7.95 -7.47 19.71
C ASP A 280 -7.14 -6.52 20.59
N ARG A 281 -5.83 -6.79 20.75
CA ARG A 281 -4.93 -5.89 21.50
C ARG A 281 -4.78 -4.53 20.83
N ILE A 282 -4.66 -4.51 19.50
CA ILE A 282 -4.57 -3.27 18.74
C ILE A 282 -5.89 -2.51 18.80
N GLU A 283 -7.03 -3.18 18.61
CA GLU A 283 -8.34 -2.54 18.68
C GLU A 283 -8.60 -1.94 20.07
N LEU A 284 -8.24 -2.67 21.13
CA LEU A 284 -8.35 -2.15 22.50
C LEU A 284 -7.47 -0.92 22.70
N ALA A 285 -6.21 -0.96 22.24
CA ALA A 285 -5.31 0.19 22.33
C ALA A 285 -5.84 1.38 21.52
N MET A 286 -6.37 1.12 20.31
CA MET A 286 -6.98 2.16 19.47
C MET A 286 -8.21 2.79 20.13
N ALA A 287 -9.11 1.99 20.70
CA ALA A 287 -10.29 2.48 21.40
C ALA A 287 -9.94 3.43 22.56
N MET A 288 -8.79 3.24 23.20
CA MET A 288 -8.32 4.11 24.27
C MET A 288 -7.80 5.46 23.78
N ILE A 289 -7.15 5.50 22.61
CA ILE A 289 -6.49 6.72 22.10
C ILE A 289 -7.27 7.42 20.99
N GLU A 290 -8.23 6.76 20.36
CA GLU A 290 -9.03 7.33 19.26
C GLU A 290 -9.77 8.63 19.63
N PRO A 291 -10.42 8.77 20.82
CA PRO A 291 -11.04 10.03 21.20
C PRO A 291 -10.05 11.20 21.22
N TRP A 292 -8.86 10.97 21.75
CA TRP A 292 -7.80 11.99 21.78
C TRP A 292 -7.30 12.31 20.35
N LEU A 293 -7.12 11.31 19.47
CA LEU A 293 -6.73 11.55 18.09
C LEU A 293 -7.80 12.36 17.33
N CYS A 294 -9.09 12.08 17.56
CA CYS A 294 -10.19 12.83 16.96
C CYS A 294 -10.20 14.31 17.44
N GLU A 295 -9.89 14.55 18.71
CA GLU A 295 -9.76 15.91 19.27
C GLU A 295 -8.60 16.65 18.59
N GLN A 296 -7.43 16.02 18.44
CA GLN A 296 -6.28 16.60 17.72
C GLN A 296 -6.59 16.90 16.25
N ASP A 297 -7.30 16.01 15.56
CA ASP A 297 -7.75 16.25 14.17
C ASP A 297 -8.69 17.46 14.09
N HIS A 298 -9.60 17.60 15.07
CA HIS A 298 -10.49 18.75 15.17
C HIS A 298 -9.72 20.04 15.37
N ASP A 299 -8.78 20.08 16.33
CA ASP A 299 -7.94 21.25 16.61
C ASP A 299 -7.13 21.66 15.38
N LEU A 300 -6.54 20.68 14.67
CA LEU A 300 -5.82 20.93 13.41
C LEU A 300 -6.75 21.48 12.31
N ALA A 301 -7.97 20.99 12.21
CA ALA A 301 -8.95 21.51 11.26
C ALA A 301 -9.33 22.96 11.58
N VAL A 302 -9.57 23.27 12.85
CA VAL A 302 -9.83 24.64 13.33
C VAL A 302 -8.65 25.57 13.02
N LEU A 303 -7.42 25.13 13.31
CA LEU A 303 -6.21 25.91 13.01
C LEU A 303 -6.05 26.16 11.49
N ARG A 304 -6.29 25.14 10.67
CA ARG A 304 -6.27 25.30 9.20
C ARG A 304 -7.32 26.28 8.71
N GLN A 305 -8.52 26.23 9.26
CA GLN A 305 -9.59 27.17 8.97
C GLN A 305 -9.19 28.61 9.34
N LEU A 306 -8.67 28.81 10.56
CA LEU A 306 -8.19 30.12 11.01
C LEU A 306 -7.08 30.68 10.11
N LEU A 307 -6.19 29.81 9.63
CA LEU A 307 -5.11 30.21 8.70
C LEU A 307 -5.68 30.52 7.29
N SER A 308 -6.70 29.78 6.82
CA SER A 308 -7.32 30.02 5.52
C SER A 308 -8.15 31.31 5.49
N ASP A 309 -8.73 31.68 6.61
CA ASP A 309 -9.56 32.90 6.74
C ASP A 309 -8.72 34.19 6.87
N GLN A 310 -7.38 34.07 6.88
CA GLN A 310 -6.45 35.21 6.91
C GLN A 310 -5.56 35.35 5.65
N PRO A 311 -6.13 35.31 4.42
CA PRO A 311 -5.29 35.42 3.22
C PRO A 311 -4.54 36.73 3.11
N ALA A 312 -5.11 37.83 3.60
CA ALA A 312 -4.49 39.15 3.61
C ALA A 312 -3.25 39.21 4.51
N HIS A 313 -3.30 38.59 5.69
CA HIS A 313 -2.17 38.55 6.62
C HIS A 313 -1.03 37.68 6.11
N THR A 314 -1.34 36.53 5.54
CA THR A 314 -0.35 35.62 4.96
C THR A 314 0.34 36.24 3.74
N GLN A 315 -0.41 36.94 2.88
CA GLN A 315 0.16 37.69 1.75
C GLN A 315 1.05 38.86 2.22
N ALA A 316 0.63 39.60 3.24
CA ALA A 316 1.41 40.67 3.81
C ALA A 316 2.74 40.19 4.41
N VAL A 317 2.70 39.07 5.16
CA VAL A 317 3.90 38.43 5.72
C VAL A 317 4.81 37.91 4.60
N HIS A 318 4.30 37.29 3.55
CA HIS A 318 5.08 36.85 2.41
C HIS A 318 5.73 38.02 1.65
N ALA A 319 4.98 39.09 1.44
CA ALA A 319 5.50 40.31 0.81
C ALA A 319 6.64 40.93 1.63
N GLU A 320 6.49 41.00 2.96
CA GLU A 320 7.50 41.53 3.85
C GLU A 320 8.75 40.65 3.93
N VAL A 321 8.58 39.33 3.99
CA VAL A 321 9.71 38.37 3.92
C VAL A 321 10.47 38.51 2.60
N THR A 322 9.77 38.68 1.50
CA THR A 322 10.38 38.90 0.18
C THR A 322 11.15 40.21 0.14
N ARG A 323 10.57 41.29 0.68
CA ARG A 323 11.21 42.60 0.80
C ARG A 323 12.49 42.57 1.63
N LEU A 324 12.42 41.88 2.79
CA LEU A 324 13.58 41.72 3.68
C LEU A 324 14.70 40.91 3.06
N ARG A 325 14.38 39.85 2.31
CA ARG A 325 15.38 39.07 1.55
C ARG A 325 16.09 39.94 0.48
N GLN A 326 15.34 40.69 -0.29
CA GLN A 326 15.92 41.60 -1.29
C GLN A 326 16.81 42.68 -0.67
N ALA A 327 16.39 43.26 0.48
CA ALA A 327 17.19 44.21 1.21
C ALA A 327 18.50 43.60 1.75
N LEU A 328 18.45 42.37 2.25
CA LEU A 328 19.62 41.63 2.71
C LEU A 328 20.61 41.38 1.57
N GLU A 329 20.13 40.85 0.45
CA GLU A 329 20.96 40.62 -0.76
C GLU A 329 21.63 41.90 -1.26
N SER A 330 20.89 43.04 -1.27
CA SER A 330 21.43 44.34 -1.63
C SER A 330 22.52 44.77 -0.66
N THR A 331 22.31 44.62 0.64
CA THR A 331 23.27 44.94 1.70
C THR A 331 24.55 44.10 1.57
N GLU A 332 24.40 42.79 1.37
CA GLU A 332 25.54 41.89 1.14
C GLU A 332 26.34 42.29 -0.13
N ALA A 333 25.64 42.64 -1.20
CA ALA A 333 26.29 43.11 -2.42
C ALA A 333 27.09 44.43 -2.21
N HIS A 334 26.54 45.35 -1.41
CA HIS A 334 27.26 46.59 -1.03
C HIS A 334 28.47 46.28 -0.14
N LEU A 335 28.35 45.38 0.82
CA LEU A 335 29.46 44.96 1.70
C LEU A 335 30.60 44.32 0.89
N ARG A 336 30.27 43.42 -0.05
CA ARG A 336 31.25 42.78 -0.95
C ARG A 336 31.99 43.80 -1.84
N ARG A 337 31.29 44.82 -2.34
CA ARG A 337 31.93 45.92 -3.11
C ARG A 337 32.87 46.73 -2.22
N ALA A 338 32.38 47.15 -1.03
CA ALA A 338 33.21 47.95 -0.10
C ALA A 338 34.45 47.17 0.37
N THR A 339 34.34 45.88 0.66
CA THR A 339 35.51 45.04 1.00
C THR A 339 36.47 44.84 -0.15
N SER A 340 35.97 44.76 -1.40
CA SER A 340 36.81 44.67 -2.60
C SER A 340 37.55 45.98 -2.88
N ASP A 341 36.91 47.13 -2.60
CA ASP A 341 37.54 48.46 -2.83
C ASP A 341 38.62 48.77 -1.76
N VAL A 342 38.41 48.33 -0.50
CA VAL A 342 39.42 48.40 0.57
C VAL A 342 40.63 47.52 0.24
N ALA A 343 40.41 46.34 -0.37
CA ALA A 343 41.50 45.42 -0.75
C ALA A 343 42.31 45.91 -1.94
N LYS A 344 41.82 46.88 -2.72
CA LYS A 344 42.48 47.47 -3.92
C LYS A 344 43.24 48.77 -3.64
N ASN A 345 43.08 49.37 -2.44
CA ASN A 345 43.77 50.59 -2.04
C ASN A 345 44.43 50.36 -0.68
N PRO A 346 45.66 49.80 -0.62
CA PRO A 346 46.43 49.64 0.59
C PRO A 346 46.94 50.96 1.19
#